data_b4865017dcbe7aed21969ca1c4ee067b
#
_entry.id   b4865017dcbe7aed21969ca1c4ee067b
#
_cell.length_a   1.000
_cell.length_b   1.000
_cell.length_c   1.000
_cell.angle_alpha   90.00
_cell.angle_beta   90.00
_cell.angle_gamma   90.00
#
_symmetry.space_group_name_H-M   'P 1'
#
loop_
_entity.id
_entity.type
_entity.pdbx_description
1 polymer ?
#
loop_
_entity_poly.entity_id
_entity_poly.type
_entity_poly.pdbx_seq_one_letter_code
_entity_poly.pdbx_strand_id
1 'polypeptide(L)'
;LYLNLDRIKDKLGEQNDPKQMDYGHLPLKDQLDSHGVRGFELDIYHDPNGGLFKKRKINAFIFGLRQRVKDPKIKTPGFKIIHIPDVDYETNYLLFKDALLEIKEWSGTHPNHFPIFINIEAKSYTLRSESKFLKFLGFSKTIPFNHEVYNKLDQEISSVFKVSDLLTPVILKDTFINIKTRLEQNGWPTINSCLGKVVFILEG
;
A
#
# COMPACT_ATOMS: atom_id res chain seq x y z
N LEU A 1 2.54 -21.25 -4.79
CA LEU A 1 3.85 -21.63 -5.35
C LEU A 1 4.89 -20.88 -4.55
N TYR A 2 5.42 -21.52 -3.51
CA TYR A 2 6.55 -20.98 -2.77
C TYR A 2 7.68 -20.72 -3.76
N LEU A 3 8.13 -19.49 -3.83
CA LEU A 3 9.40 -19.15 -4.45
C LEU A 3 10.42 -20.13 -3.84
N ASN A 4 11.19 -20.83 -4.67
CA ASN A 4 12.32 -21.61 -4.14
C ASN A 4 13.37 -20.59 -3.68
N LEU A 5 13.21 -20.14 -2.43
CA LEU A 5 13.94 -19.04 -1.83
C LEU A 5 15.44 -19.29 -1.83
N ASP A 6 15.86 -20.56 -1.72
CA ASP A 6 17.28 -20.92 -1.73
C ASP A 6 17.94 -20.64 -3.08
N ARG A 7 17.25 -20.94 -4.21
CA ARG A 7 17.74 -20.58 -5.56
C ARG A 7 17.80 -19.08 -5.83
N ILE A 8 16.95 -18.31 -5.15
CA ILE A 8 16.95 -16.84 -5.25
C ILE A 8 18.12 -16.27 -4.45
N LYS A 9 18.37 -16.80 -3.25
CA LYS A 9 19.49 -16.40 -2.38
C LYS A 9 20.84 -16.48 -3.10
N ASP A 10 21.09 -17.59 -3.78
CA ASP A 10 22.34 -17.81 -4.53
C ASP A 10 22.56 -16.75 -5.64
N LYS A 11 21.48 -16.12 -6.14
CA LYS A 11 21.55 -15.13 -7.22
C LYS A 11 21.49 -13.68 -6.78
N LEU A 12 20.90 -13.40 -5.61
CA LEU A 12 20.74 -12.04 -5.09
C LEU A 12 21.83 -11.63 -4.09
N GLY A 13 22.67 -12.59 -3.65
CA GLY A 13 23.71 -12.37 -2.65
C GLY A 13 23.17 -12.41 -1.21
N GLU A 14 24.10 -12.55 -0.25
CA GLU A 14 23.77 -12.76 1.17
C GLU A 14 23.03 -11.58 1.84
N GLN A 15 23.15 -10.39 1.29
CA GLN A 15 22.50 -9.18 1.83
C GLN A 15 20.98 -9.12 1.57
N ASN A 16 20.47 -9.94 0.63
CA ASN A 16 19.07 -10.00 0.25
C ASN A 16 18.52 -11.39 0.58
N ASP A 17 18.38 -11.70 1.87
CA ASP A 17 17.81 -12.98 2.29
C ASP A 17 16.34 -13.06 1.89
N PRO A 18 15.96 -13.90 0.91
CA PRO A 18 14.58 -14.03 0.46
C PRO A 18 13.64 -14.58 1.55
N LYS A 19 14.18 -15.14 2.64
CA LYS A 19 13.37 -15.55 3.80
C LYS A 19 12.69 -14.36 4.48
N GLN A 20 13.21 -13.15 4.32
CA GLN A 20 12.56 -11.93 4.80
C GLN A 20 11.23 -11.65 4.07
N MET A 21 11.01 -12.26 2.90
CA MET A 21 9.76 -12.18 2.15
C MET A 21 8.81 -13.35 2.42
N ASP A 22 9.22 -14.32 3.27
CA ASP A 22 8.40 -15.49 3.63
C ASP A 22 7.50 -15.17 4.83
N TYR A 23 6.60 -14.24 4.63
CA TYR A 23 5.56 -13.87 5.59
C TYR A 23 4.22 -13.70 4.89
N GLY A 24 3.15 -13.71 5.67
CA GLY A 24 1.81 -13.46 5.18
C GLY A 24 1.01 -12.67 6.22
N HIS A 25 0.09 -11.87 5.73
CA HIS A 25 -0.84 -11.12 6.56
C HIS A 25 -2.24 -11.71 6.44
N LEU A 26 -3.00 -11.69 7.53
CA LEU A 26 -4.42 -11.95 7.51
C LEU A 26 -5.14 -10.83 6.73
N PRO A 27 -6.36 -11.08 6.22
CA PRO A 27 -7.22 -10.02 5.71
C PRO A 27 -7.35 -8.87 6.71
N LEU A 28 -7.52 -7.63 6.25
CA LEU A 28 -7.57 -6.44 7.10
C LEU A 28 -8.67 -6.52 8.14
N LYS A 29 -9.83 -7.04 7.75
CA LYS A 29 -10.94 -7.26 8.67
C LYS A 29 -10.55 -8.17 9.84
N ASP A 30 -9.86 -9.28 9.57
CA ASP A 30 -9.44 -10.22 10.62
C ASP A 30 -8.39 -9.60 11.55
N GLN A 31 -7.50 -8.78 10.99
CA GLN A 31 -6.52 -8.03 11.78
C GLN A 31 -7.20 -6.99 12.68
N LEU A 32 -8.22 -6.30 12.17
CA LEU A 32 -9.00 -5.31 12.93
C LEU A 32 -9.82 -5.98 14.05
N ASP A 33 -10.53 -7.07 13.74
CA ASP A 33 -11.45 -7.76 14.65
C ASP A 33 -10.71 -8.60 15.70
N SER A 34 -9.85 -9.50 15.23
CA SER A 34 -9.30 -10.57 16.08
C SER A 34 -8.00 -10.17 16.76
N HIS A 35 -7.26 -9.24 16.17
CA HIS A 35 -5.94 -8.83 16.66
C HIS A 35 -5.88 -7.39 17.16
N GLY A 36 -6.96 -6.64 17.01
CA GLY A 36 -7.02 -5.24 17.48
C GLY A 36 -6.05 -4.31 16.76
N VAL A 37 -5.56 -4.68 15.56
CA VAL A 37 -4.65 -3.86 14.77
C VAL A 37 -5.32 -2.55 14.40
N ARG A 38 -4.60 -1.43 14.54
CA ARG A 38 -5.07 -0.07 14.21
C ARG A 38 -4.05 0.71 13.39
N GLY A 39 -2.96 0.09 12.97
CA GLY A 39 -1.95 0.65 12.09
C GLY A 39 -1.64 -0.31 10.96
N PHE A 40 -1.71 0.19 9.71
CA PHE A 40 -1.39 -0.57 8.50
C PHE A 40 -0.40 0.21 7.66
N GLU A 41 0.49 -0.51 7.00
CA GLU A 41 1.31 0.02 5.91
C GLU A 41 0.83 -0.61 4.60
N LEU A 42 0.61 0.23 3.59
CA LEU A 42 0.14 -0.19 2.28
C LEU A 42 1.08 0.37 1.20
N ASP A 43 1.80 -0.54 0.57
CA ASP A 43 2.70 -0.24 -0.55
C ASP A 43 1.91 -0.07 -1.84
N ILE A 44 1.86 1.10 -2.39
CA ILE A 44 1.05 1.36 -3.58
C ILE A 44 1.88 1.76 -4.81
N TYR A 45 1.42 1.28 -5.97
CA TYR A 45 1.94 1.65 -7.29
C TYR A 45 0.82 2.19 -8.18
N HIS A 46 1.08 3.27 -8.89
CA HIS A 46 0.13 3.83 -9.84
C HIS A 46 0.08 3.03 -11.14
N ASP A 47 -1.12 2.54 -11.50
CA ASP A 47 -1.41 1.78 -12.73
C ASP A 47 -2.67 2.32 -13.41
N PRO A 48 -2.60 3.51 -14.05
CA PRO A 48 -3.77 4.23 -14.55
C PRO A 48 -4.51 3.52 -15.68
N ASN A 49 -3.84 2.62 -16.39
CA ASN A 49 -4.43 1.88 -17.51
C ASN A 49 -4.73 0.43 -17.18
N GLY A 50 -4.28 -0.04 -16.02
CA GLY A 50 -4.33 -1.44 -15.64
C GLY A 50 -3.36 -2.35 -16.39
N GLY A 51 -2.91 -3.41 -15.72
CA GLY A 51 -2.08 -4.45 -16.33
C GLY A 51 -0.59 -4.11 -16.45
N LEU A 52 -0.10 -3.01 -15.89
CA LEU A 52 1.32 -2.68 -15.84
C LEU A 52 2.13 -3.80 -15.19
N PHE A 53 1.59 -4.40 -14.14
CA PHE A 53 2.23 -5.41 -13.32
C PHE A 53 1.74 -6.85 -13.58
N LYS A 54 1.13 -7.14 -14.73
CA LYS A 54 0.51 -8.44 -15.03
C LYS A 54 1.46 -9.64 -15.17
N LYS A 55 2.77 -9.41 -15.20
CA LYS A 55 3.79 -10.45 -15.42
C LYS A 55 4.73 -10.54 -14.21
N ARG A 56 4.98 -11.74 -13.71
CA ARG A 56 6.03 -12.04 -12.73
C ARG A 56 7.32 -12.40 -13.47
N LYS A 57 8.15 -11.43 -13.75
CA LYS A 57 9.32 -11.63 -14.62
C LYS A 57 10.47 -12.36 -13.95
N ILE A 58 10.58 -12.28 -12.62
CA ILE A 58 11.58 -13.01 -11.87
C ILE A 58 11.47 -14.54 -12.10
N ASN A 59 10.25 -15.05 -12.21
CA ASN A 59 10.04 -16.47 -12.45
C ASN A 59 10.51 -16.90 -13.85
N ALA A 60 10.35 -16.04 -14.86
CA ALA A 60 10.91 -16.30 -16.18
C ALA A 60 12.44 -16.29 -16.17
N PHE A 61 13.03 -15.40 -15.39
CA PHE A 61 14.49 -15.25 -15.28
C PHE A 61 15.14 -16.40 -14.50
N ILE A 62 14.52 -16.83 -13.38
CA ILE A 62 15.13 -17.86 -12.51
C ILE A 62 14.76 -19.28 -12.96
N PHE A 63 13.52 -19.49 -13.41
CA PHE A 63 12.95 -20.83 -13.66
C PHE A 63 12.60 -21.09 -15.12
N GLY A 64 12.78 -20.11 -16.03
CA GLY A 64 12.31 -20.21 -17.41
C GLY A 64 10.77 -20.19 -17.56
N LEU A 65 10.04 -19.95 -16.48
CA LEU A 65 8.57 -20.02 -16.43
C LEU A 65 7.94 -18.62 -16.58
N ARG A 66 7.20 -18.43 -17.66
CA ARG A 66 6.41 -17.21 -17.83
C ARG A 66 5.16 -17.28 -16.95
N GLN A 67 5.21 -16.65 -15.80
CA GLN A 67 4.05 -16.52 -14.93
C GLN A 67 3.34 -15.18 -15.11
N ARG A 68 2.01 -15.23 -15.04
CA ARG A 68 1.14 -14.04 -14.99
C ARG A 68 0.42 -14.03 -13.65
N VAL A 69 0.14 -12.83 -13.18
CA VAL A 69 -0.78 -12.65 -12.06
C VAL A 69 -2.15 -13.18 -12.49
N LYS A 70 -2.70 -14.11 -11.71
CA LYS A 70 -3.96 -14.80 -12.07
C LYS A 70 -5.18 -13.96 -11.77
N ASP A 71 -5.10 -13.09 -10.75
CA ASP A 71 -6.21 -12.22 -10.37
C ASP A 71 -6.54 -11.25 -11.53
N PRO A 72 -7.79 -11.28 -12.05
CA PRO A 72 -8.20 -10.39 -13.14
C PRO A 72 -8.14 -8.91 -12.77
N LYS A 73 -8.22 -8.56 -11.48
CA LYS A 73 -8.10 -7.19 -10.96
C LYS A 73 -6.77 -6.52 -11.31
N ILE A 74 -5.74 -7.31 -11.67
CA ILE A 74 -4.46 -6.76 -12.17
C ILE A 74 -4.64 -5.87 -13.40
N LYS A 75 -5.69 -6.10 -14.19
CA LYS A 75 -6.02 -5.33 -15.39
C LYS A 75 -6.91 -4.11 -15.14
N THR A 76 -7.43 -3.96 -13.92
CA THR A 76 -8.28 -2.83 -13.55
C THR A 76 -7.40 -1.60 -13.37
N PRO A 77 -7.73 -0.42 -13.92
CA PRO A 77 -7.06 0.84 -13.60
C PRO A 77 -7.14 1.17 -12.10
N GLY A 78 -6.13 1.91 -11.58
CA GLY A 78 -6.09 2.37 -10.19
C GLY A 78 -4.77 2.07 -9.50
N PHE A 79 -4.69 2.31 -8.21
CA PHE A 79 -3.49 1.98 -7.43
C PHE A 79 -3.48 0.48 -7.09
N LYS A 80 -2.28 -0.12 -7.19
CA LYS A 80 -2.05 -1.54 -6.88
C LYS A 80 -1.28 -1.67 -5.59
N ILE A 81 -1.73 -2.56 -4.71
CA ILE A 81 -0.96 -2.96 -3.53
C ILE A 81 -0.06 -4.13 -3.95
N ILE A 82 1.23 -3.86 -4.03
CA ILE A 82 2.26 -4.82 -4.44
C ILE A 82 3.54 -4.49 -3.66
N HIS A 83 4.15 -5.47 -3.00
CA HIS A 83 5.39 -5.24 -2.28
C HIS A 83 6.56 -4.98 -3.24
N ILE A 84 6.89 -5.93 -4.13
CA ILE A 84 7.97 -5.78 -5.10
C ILE A 84 7.49 -6.20 -6.50
N PRO A 85 7.29 -5.25 -7.43
CA PRO A 85 6.90 -5.57 -8.80
C PRO A 85 7.86 -6.57 -9.47
N ASP A 86 7.30 -7.48 -10.26
CA ASP A 86 7.98 -8.58 -10.94
C ASP A 86 8.45 -9.72 -10.03
N VAL A 87 8.43 -9.56 -8.70
CA VAL A 87 8.92 -10.53 -7.70
C VAL A 87 7.81 -10.98 -6.77
N ASP A 88 7.33 -10.09 -5.91
CA ASP A 88 6.36 -10.38 -4.86
C ASP A 88 5.03 -9.69 -5.14
N TYR A 89 4.02 -10.53 -5.37
CA TYR A 89 2.64 -10.15 -5.70
C TYR A 89 1.62 -10.78 -4.74
N GLU A 90 2.10 -11.44 -3.70
CA GLU A 90 1.20 -12.07 -2.74
C GLU A 90 0.59 -10.97 -1.86
N THR A 91 -0.68 -10.71 -2.10
CA THR A 91 -1.45 -9.68 -1.40
C THR A 91 -2.90 -10.13 -1.27
N ASN A 92 -3.55 -9.76 -0.16
CA ASN A 92 -4.98 -9.97 0.03
C ASN A 92 -5.81 -8.98 -0.80
N TYR A 93 -5.24 -7.82 -1.12
CA TYR A 93 -5.92 -6.73 -1.84
C TYR A 93 -5.02 -6.22 -2.96
N LEU A 94 -5.30 -6.64 -4.18
CA LEU A 94 -4.52 -6.17 -5.33
C LEU A 94 -4.83 -4.71 -5.70
N LEU A 95 -6.07 -4.26 -5.45
CA LEU A 95 -6.48 -2.87 -5.63
C LEU A 95 -6.50 -2.16 -4.28
N PHE A 96 -5.86 -0.99 -4.22
CA PHE A 96 -5.89 -0.13 -3.05
C PHE A 96 -7.33 0.21 -2.65
N LYS A 97 -8.19 0.48 -3.63
CA LYS A 97 -9.61 0.76 -3.39
C LYS A 97 -10.33 -0.37 -2.66
N ASP A 98 -10.01 -1.65 -2.95
CA ASP A 98 -10.64 -2.78 -2.28
C ASP A 98 -10.25 -2.83 -0.78
N ALA A 99 -8.98 -2.57 -0.47
CA ALA A 99 -8.53 -2.44 0.91
C ALA A 99 -9.24 -1.30 1.66
N LEU A 100 -9.37 -0.14 0.98
CA LEU A 100 -10.09 1.00 1.55
C LEU A 100 -11.56 0.69 1.82
N LEU A 101 -12.23 0.00 0.90
CA LEU A 101 -13.64 -0.39 1.05
C LEU A 101 -13.83 -1.33 2.24
N GLU A 102 -12.96 -2.30 2.44
CA GLU A 102 -13.05 -3.23 3.58
C GLU A 102 -12.85 -2.49 4.91
N ILE A 103 -11.85 -1.60 5.00
CA ILE A 103 -11.65 -0.76 6.19
C ILE A 103 -12.86 0.12 6.45
N LYS A 104 -13.43 0.71 5.40
CA LYS A 104 -14.62 1.58 5.51
C LYS A 104 -15.84 0.80 6.00
N GLU A 105 -16.06 -0.39 5.48
CA GLU A 105 -17.17 -1.26 5.89
C GLU A 105 -17.01 -1.66 7.37
N TRP A 106 -15.81 -2.08 7.75
CA TRP A 106 -15.52 -2.43 9.13
C TRP A 106 -15.71 -1.22 10.08
N SER A 107 -15.17 -0.07 9.73
CA SER A 107 -15.31 1.18 10.50
C SER A 107 -16.79 1.57 10.66
N GLY A 108 -17.60 1.39 9.62
CA GLY A 108 -19.02 1.68 9.66
C GLY A 108 -19.83 0.82 10.64
N THR A 109 -19.37 -0.40 10.87
CA THR A 109 -19.98 -1.33 11.85
C THR A 109 -19.41 -1.18 13.27
N HIS A 110 -18.33 -0.40 13.44
CA HIS A 110 -17.64 -0.17 14.71
C HIS A 110 -17.43 1.32 15.00
N PRO A 111 -18.51 2.14 15.12
CA PRO A 111 -18.44 3.60 15.08
C PRO A 111 -17.56 4.24 16.19
N ASN A 112 -17.27 3.50 17.26
CA ASN A 112 -16.44 3.95 18.39
C ASN A 112 -15.05 3.29 18.40
N HIS A 113 -14.57 2.75 17.27
CA HIS A 113 -13.24 2.16 17.21
C HIS A 113 -12.15 3.22 17.46
N PHE A 114 -11.01 2.81 17.99
CA PHE A 114 -9.81 3.65 18.03
C PHE A 114 -9.39 4.06 16.62
N PRO A 115 -8.75 5.23 16.46
CA PRO A 115 -8.30 5.70 15.16
C PRO A 115 -7.50 4.64 14.41
N ILE A 116 -7.82 4.45 13.13
CA ILE A 116 -7.06 3.56 12.24
C ILE A 116 -6.06 4.42 11.47
N PHE A 117 -4.78 4.08 11.57
CA PHE A 117 -3.70 4.73 10.85
C PHE A 117 -3.35 3.90 9.61
N ILE A 118 -3.36 4.54 8.45
CA ILE A 118 -2.96 3.92 7.18
C ILE A 118 -1.76 4.69 6.67
N ASN A 119 -0.58 4.08 6.82
CA ASN A 119 0.65 4.56 6.22
C ASN A 119 0.68 4.13 4.76
N ILE A 120 0.77 5.08 3.85
CA ILE A 120 0.84 4.85 2.41
C ILE A 120 2.27 5.03 1.97
N GLU A 121 2.94 3.94 1.58
CA GLU A 121 4.21 4.03 0.89
C GLU A 121 3.97 4.20 -0.63
N ALA A 122 4.18 5.42 -1.12
CA ALA A 122 3.99 5.77 -2.53
C ALA A 122 5.20 5.35 -3.36
N LYS A 123 5.24 4.06 -3.76
CA LYS A 123 6.41 3.46 -4.40
C LYS A 123 6.59 3.88 -5.85
N SER A 124 7.73 4.51 -6.14
CA SER A 124 8.18 4.81 -7.51
C SER A 124 9.34 3.93 -7.95
N TYR A 125 9.84 3.10 -7.06
CA TYR A 125 11.03 2.29 -7.21
C TYR A 125 10.72 0.85 -7.66
N THR A 126 11.62 0.25 -8.44
CA THR A 126 11.59 -1.18 -8.82
C THR A 126 13.00 -1.71 -9.00
N LEU A 127 13.16 -3.03 -8.98
CA LEU A 127 14.43 -3.68 -9.31
C LEU A 127 15.01 -3.24 -10.66
N ARG A 128 14.14 -2.86 -11.61
CA ARG A 128 14.56 -2.28 -12.90
C ARG A 128 15.36 -1.00 -12.72
N SER A 129 15.06 -0.18 -11.73
CA SER A 129 15.72 1.09 -11.50
C SER A 129 17.21 0.92 -11.19
N GLU A 130 17.58 -0.18 -10.56
CA GLU A 130 18.94 -0.46 -10.10
C GLU A 130 19.80 -1.20 -11.11
N SER A 131 19.21 -1.90 -12.06
CA SER A 131 19.96 -2.78 -12.96
C SER A 131 19.66 -2.52 -14.44
N LYS A 132 20.69 -2.12 -15.19
CA LYS A 132 20.62 -2.02 -16.67
C LYS A 132 20.23 -3.35 -17.30
N PHE A 133 20.66 -4.47 -16.73
CA PHE A 133 20.33 -5.81 -17.20
C PHE A 133 18.86 -6.14 -17.02
N LEU A 134 18.29 -5.86 -15.84
CA LEU A 134 16.85 -6.06 -15.59
C LEU A 134 15.99 -5.12 -16.45
N LYS A 135 16.51 -3.93 -16.75
CA LYS A 135 15.90 -3.02 -17.72
C LYS A 135 15.84 -3.64 -19.11
N PHE A 136 16.94 -4.23 -19.57
CA PHE A 136 17.01 -4.95 -20.86
C PHE A 136 16.06 -6.16 -20.88
N LEU A 137 15.94 -6.91 -19.80
CA LEU A 137 14.97 -8.01 -19.66
C LEU A 137 13.51 -7.54 -19.59
N GLY A 138 13.26 -6.25 -19.65
CA GLY A 138 11.94 -5.66 -19.72
C GLY A 138 11.17 -5.71 -18.41
N PHE A 139 11.83 -5.74 -17.24
CA PHE A 139 11.17 -5.61 -15.94
C PHE A 139 10.30 -4.36 -15.86
N SER A 140 9.29 -4.36 -15.02
CA SER A 140 8.26 -3.34 -14.97
C SER A 140 8.85 -1.97 -14.68
N LYS A 141 8.39 -0.96 -15.42
CA LYS A 141 8.69 0.44 -15.15
C LYS A 141 7.52 1.02 -14.37
N THR A 142 7.80 1.57 -13.22
CA THR A 142 6.80 2.29 -12.43
C THR A 142 6.51 3.67 -12.99
N ILE A 143 5.39 4.21 -12.60
CA ILE A 143 5.00 5.59 -12.86
C ILE A 143 5.31 6.37 -11.57
N PRO A 144 6.21 7.36 -11.60
CA PRO A 144 6.55 8.15 -10.43
C PRO A 144 5.36 8.91 -9.88
N PHE A 145 5.30 9.05 -8.56
CA PHE A 145 4.33 9.92 -7.91
C PHE A 145 4.75 11.38 -8.11
N ASN A 146 3.90 12.11 -8.79
CA ASN A 146 3.97 13.55 -8.97
C ASN A 146 2.65 14.17 -8.47
N HIS A 147 2.53 15.48 -8.55
CA HIS A 147 1.35 16.20 -8.06
C HIS A 147 0.02 15.66 -8.67
N GLU A 148 0.02 15.32 -9.95
CA GLU A 148 -1.18 14.76 -10.62
C GLU A 148 -1.55 13.39 -10.06
N VAL A 149 -0.55 12.52 -9.81
CA VAL A 149 -0.77 11.18 -9.25
C VAL A 149 -1.23 11.26 -7.80
N TYR A 150 -0.69 12.20 -7.00
CA TYR A 150 -1.19 12.44 -5.65
C TYR A 150 -2.64 12.94 -5.65
N ASN A 151 -3.02 13.81 -6.58
CA ASN A 151 -4.41 14.22 -6.73
C ASN A 151 -5.34 13.03 -7.05
N LYS A 152 -4.88 12.07 -7.86
CA LYS A 152 -5.64 10.83 -8.13
C LYS A 152 -5.75 9.94 -6.89
N LEU A 153 -4.71 9.89 -6.07
CA LEU A 153 -4.73 9.18 -4.80
C LEU A 153 -5.77 9.78 -3.84
N ASP A 154 -5.77 11.11 -3.71
CA ASP A 154 -6.77 11.82 -2.91
C ASP A 154 -8.21 11.58 -3.43
N GLN A 155 -8.39 11.54 -4.76
CA GLN A 155 -9.68 11.22 -5.36
C GLN A 155 -10.11 9.77 -5.06
N GLU A 156 -9.20 8.80 -5.11
CA GLU A 156 -9.52 7.41 -4.79
C GLU A 156 -9.89 7.26 -3.31
N ILE A 157 -9.16 7.88 -2.39
CA ILE A 157 -9.50 7.91 -0.95
C ILE A 157 -10.87 8.58 -0.74
N SER A 158 -11.08 9.75 -1.33
CA SER A 158 -12.33 10.52 -1.19
C SER A 158 -13.54 9.82 -1.83
N SER A 159 -13.30 8.91 -2.77
CA SER A 159 -14.38 8.08 -3.35
C SER A 159 -14.93 7.04 -2.37
N VAL A 160 -14.19 6.75 -1.29
CA VAL A 160 -14.54 5.75 -0.27
C VAL A 160 -14.87 6.40 1.06
N PHE A 161 -14.08 7.37 1.52
CA PHE A 161 -14.23 8.02 2.81
C PHE A 161 -14.77 9.43 2.67
N LYS A 162 -15.80 9.76 3.46
CA LYS A 162 -16.24 11.14 3.63
C LYS A 162 -15.26 11.91 4.52
N VAL A 163 -15.23 13.21 4.42
CA VAL A 163 -14.41 14.06 5.30
C VAL A 163 -14.72 13.81 6.78
N SER A 164 -15.98 13.51 7.10
CA SER A 164 -16.42 13.17 8.46
C SER A 164 -15.83 11.87 9.00
N ASP A 165 -15.33 10.97 8.15
CA ASP A 165 -14.72 9.70 8.54
C ASP A 165 -13.22 9.87 8.85
N LEU A 166 -12.63 10.99 8.47
CA LEU A 166 -11.19 11.21 8.47
C LEU A 166 -10.76 12.17 9.58
N LEU A 167 -9.56 11.97 10.08
CA LEU A 167 -8.82 12.96 10.84
C LEU A 167 -7.74 13.57 9.92
N THR A 168 -8.08 14.68 9.29
CA THR A 168 -7.23 15.34 8.29
C THR A 168 -6.33 16.41 8.93
N PRO A 169 -5.25 16.83 8.24
CA PRO A 169 -4.42 17.96 8.67
C PRO A 169 -5.22 19.25 8.92
N VAL A 170 -6.28 19.50 8.16
CA VAL A 170 -7.16 20.66 8.34
C VAL A 170 -7.93 20.57 9.67
N ILE A 171 -8.47 19.39 9.98
CA ILE A 171 -9.17 19.14 11.25
C ILE A 171 -8.18 19.22 12.42
N LEU A 172 -7.00 18.64 12.29
CA LEU A 172 -5.95 18.69 13.32
C LEU A 172 -5.44 20.11 13.57
N LYS A 173 -5.31 20.90 12.52
CA LYS A 173 -4.88 22.30 12.62
C LYS A 173 -5.91 23.16 13.34
N ASP A 174 -7.19 22.87 13.17
CA ASP A 174 -8.30 23.66 13.68
C ASP A 174 -8.15 25.15 13.25
N THR A 175 -8.29 26.10 14.14
CA THR A 175 -8.15 27.54 13.90
C THR A 175 -6.70 28.02 13.87
N PHE A 176 -5.75 27.18 14.20
CA PHE A 176 -4.32 27.53 14.26
C PHE A 176 -3.70 27.70 12.86
N ILE A 177 -2.60 28.46 12.78
CA ILE A 177 -1.90 28.71 11.51
C ILE A 177 -1.34 27.43 10.89
N ASN A 178 -0.88 26.50 11.73
CA ASN A 178 -0.41 25.18 11.32
C ASN A 178 -0.55 24.14 12.45
N ILE A 179 -0.36 22.87 12.12
CA ILE A 179 -0.49 21.74 13.06
C ILE A 179 0.55 21.85 14.19
N LYS A 180 1.80 22.24 13.88
CA LYS A 180 2.87 22.37 14.88
C LYS A 180 2.46 23.32 15.99
N THR A 181 2.04 24.53 15.65
CA THR A 181 1.59 25.54 16.63
C THR A 181 0.42 25.03 17.46
N ARG A 182 -0.53 24.34 16.81
CA ARG A 182 -1.68 23.76 17.53
C ARG A 182 -1.21 22.72 18.55
N LEU A 183 -0.30 21.81 18.16
CA LEU A 183 0.19 20.76 19.05
C LEU A 183 1.06 21.30 20.21
N GLU A 184 1.86 22.34 19.95
CA GLU A 184 2.66 23.00 20.98
C GLU A 184 1.79 23.69 22.05
N GLN A 185 0.66 24.27 21.65
CA GLN A 185 -0.21 25.01 22.56
C GLN A 185 -1.29 24.15 23.22
N ASN A 186 -1.88 23.22 22.51
CA ASN A 186 -3.05 22.46 22.97
C ASN A 186 -2.81 20.93 23.05
N GLY A 187 -1.62 20.43 22.68
CA GLY A 187 -1.32 19.01 22.61
C GLY A 187 -2.11 18.28 21.51
N TRP A 188 -2.04 16.97 21.48
CA TRP A 188 -2.83 16.13 20.57
C TRP A 188 -4.31 16.13 20.96
N PRO A 189 -5.23 15.92 19.99
CA PRO A 189 -6.63 15.68 20.31
C PRO A 189 -6.78 14.52 21.30
N THR A 190 -7.81 14.55 22.12
CA THR A 190 -8.13 13.41 22.97
C THR A 190 -8.55 12.21 22.13
N ILE A 191 -8.27 11.00 22.59
CA ILE A 191 -8.70 9.78 21.89
C ILE A 191 -10.21 9.79 21.65
N ASN A 192 -11.00 10.24 22.64
CA ASN A 192 -12.45 10.29 22.51
C ASN A 192 -12.92 11.16 21.34
N SER A 193 -12.21 12.26 21.04
CA SER A 193 -12.56 13.12 19.89
C SER A 193 -12.12 12.51 18.54
N CYS A 194 -11.32 11.45 18.56
CA CYS A 194 -10.80 10.77 17.37
C CYS A 194 -11.43 9.39 17.15
N LEU A 195 -12.35 8.95 18.00
CA LEU A 195 -13.03 7.66 17.83
C LEU A 195 -13.75 7.60 16.47
N GLY A 196 -13.74 6.44 15.84
CA GLY A 196 -14.37 6.20 14.54
C GLY A 196 -13.67 6.88 13.36
N LYS A 197 -12.45 7.42 13.54
CA LYS A 197 -11.72 8.12 12.48
C LYS A 197 -10.64 7.25 11.84
N VAL A 198 -10.35 7.56 10.57
CA VAL A 198 -9.22 7.01 9.82
C VAL A 198 -8.23 8.14 9.53
N VAL A 199 -6.95 7.83 9.65
CA VAL A 199 -5.84 8.76 9.43
C VAL A 199 -4.99 8.21 8.29
N PHE A 200 -4.80 8.97 7.25
CA PHE A 200 -3.86 8.65 6.20
C PHE A 200 -2.54 9.39 6.43
N ILE A 201 -1.45 8.66 6.39
CA ILE A 201 -0.08 9.16 6.47
C ILE A 201 0.60 8.82 5.15
N LEU A 202 1.20 9.80 4.52
CA LEU A 202 1.96 9.61 3.29
C LEU A 202 3.45 9.52 3.63
N GLU A 203 4.07 8.41 3.25
CA GLU A 203 5.50 8.22 3.29
C GLU A 203 6.06 8.28 1.86
N GLY A 204 7.11 9.10 1.65
CA GLY A 204 7.75 9.27 0.35
C GLY A 204 8.93 10.22 0.40
#